data_e9095722840bace924eb156a2f335b98
#
_entry.id   e9095722840bace924eb156a2f335b98
#
_cell.length_a   1.000
_cell.length_b   1.000
_cell.length_c   1.000
_cell.angle_alpha   90.00
_cell.angle_beta   90.00
_cell.angle_gamma   90.00
#
_symmetry.space_group_name_H-M   'P 1'
#
loop_
_entity.id
_entity.type
_entity.pdbx_description
1 polymer ?
#
loop_
_entity_poly.entity_id
_entity_poly.type
_entity_poly.pdbx_seq_one_letter_code
_entity_poly.pdbx_strand_id
1 'polypeptide(L)'
;DTTWSRGLGDVYKRQGKAASRQSIAEAHQEVTLAGLDPLLMRAKLKLIKKEKLSIDEEVGLRIHMTAILRARENHFYQHKMGMLDDEEWKTMRKALGTLFIDNNLNLDIWNKSKSTFNPEFAKIVDEEIDMRKDTFKK
;
A
#
# COMPACT_ATOMS: atom_id res chain seq x y z
N ASP A 1 40.07 1.48 7.71
CA ASP A 1 38.84 0.90 8.26
C ASP A 1 39.13 0.12 9.52
N THR A 2 38.64 0.63 10.61
CA THR A 2 38.76 -0.04 11.90
C THR A 2 37.49 -0.88 12.14
N THR A 3 37.65 -1.93 12.93
CA THR A 3 36.49 -2.77 13.38
C THR A 3 35.45 -1.91 14.08
N TRP A 4 35.88 -0.84 14.77
CA TRP A 4 35.00 0.10 15.44
C TRP A 4 34.09 0.87 14.46
N SER A 5 34.65 1.35 13.33
CA SER A 5 33.87 2.04 12.28
C SER A 5 32.78 1.12 11.68
N ARG A 6 33.13 -0.15 11.44
CA ARG A 6 32.16 -1.13 10.92
C ARG A 6 31.04 -1.38 11.91
N GLY A 7 31.37 -1.53 13.19
CA GLY A 7 30.38 -1.72 14.25
C GLY A 7 29.42 -0.55 14.36
N LEU A 8 29.94 0.67 14.25
CA LEU A 8 29.13 1.89 14.29
C LEU A 8 28.18 1.97 13.08
N GLY A 9 28.68 1.63 11.87
CA GLY A 9 27.86 1.59 10.67
C GLY A 9 26.73 0.57 10.77
N ASP A 10 27.00 -0.61 11.36
CA ASP A 10 25.98 -1.63 11.58
C ASP A 10 24.92 -1.19 12.60
N VAL A 11 25.30 -0.45 13.63
CA VAL A 11 24.36 0.11 14.61
C VAL A 11 23.43 1.11 13.94
N TYR A 12 23.96 2.04 13.16
CA TYR A 12 23.16 3.02 12.44
C TYR A 12 22.20 2.36 11.44
N LYS A 13 22.64 1.33 10.73
CA LYS A 13 21.80 0.59 9.79
C LYS A 13 20.65 -0.10 10.51
N ARG A 14 20.90 -0.73 11.66
CA ARG A 14 19.86 -1.36 12.48
C ARG A 14 18.84 -0.36 13.01
N GLN A 15 19.32 0.81 13.46
CA GLN A 15 18.46 1.90 13.92
C GLN A 15 17.57 2.43 12.79
N GLY A 16 18.13 2.59 11.58
CA GLY A 16 17.37 3.00 10.40
C GLY A 16 16.27 2.02 10.03
N LYS A 17 16.57 0.71 10.06
CA LYS A 17 15.58 -0.34 9.81
C LYS A 17 14.46 -0.35 10.87
N ALA A 18 14.83 -0.19 12.15
CA ALA A 18 13.85 -0.14 13.24
C ALA A 18 12.93 1.07 13.09
N ALA A 19 13.48 2.25 12.78
CA ALA A 19 12.71 3.46 12.55
C ALA A 19 11.77 3.32 11.34
N SER A 20 12.23 2.68 10.27
CA SER A 20 11.41 2.40 9.08
C SER A 20 10.24 1.49 9.40
N ARG A 21 10.47 0.41 10.15
CA ARG A 21 9.40 -0.51 10.55
C ARG A 21 8.37 0.19 11.42
N GLN A 22 8.81 1.03 12.34
CA GLN A 22 7.91 1.80 13.19
C GLN A 22 7.06 2.78 12.36
N SER A 23 7.68 3.51 11.44
CA SER A 23 6.99 4.44 10.54
C SER A 23 5.94 3.73 9.69
N ILE A 24 6.29 2.58 9.13
CA ILE A 24 5.38 1.76 8.33
C ILE A 24 4.20 1.27 9.19
N ALA A 25 4.47 0.79 10.40
CA ALA A 25 3.43 0.31 11.30
C ALA A 25 2.46 1.42 11.71
N GLU A 26 2.97 2.61 12.01
CA GLU A 26 2.16 3.78 12.36
C GLU A 26 1.27 4.21 11.19
N ALA A 27 1.83 4.31 9.98
CA ALA A 27 1.07 4.66 8.78
C ALA A 27 -0.02 3.64 8.49
N HIS A 28 0.28 2.35 8.64
CA HIS A 28 -0.69 1.27 8.46
C HIS A 28 -1.82 1.37 9.48
N GLN A 29 -1.48 1.64 10.74
CA GLN A 29 -2.47 1.82 11.81
C GLN A 29 -3.39 3.01 11.53
N GLU A 30 -2.84 4.16 11.12
CA GLU A 30 -3.62 5.35 10.79
C GLU A 30 -4.60 5.08 9.66
N VAL A 31 -4.15 4.44 8.59
CA VAL A 31 -4.99 4.08 7.44
C VAL A 31 -6.09 3.10 7.85
N THR A 32 -5.76 2.11 8.67
CA THR A 32 -6.72 1.12 9.17
C THR A 32 -7.79 1.78 10.03
N LEU A 33 -7.39 2.64 10.96
CA LEU A 33 -8.34 3.35 11.83
C LEU A 33 -9.22 4.30 11.04
N ALA A 34 -8.67 4.99 10.04
CA ALA A 34 -9.46 5.85 9.16
C ALA A 34 -10.54 5.07 8.42
N GLY A 35 -10.27 3.80 8.06
CA GLY A 35 -11.23 2.92 7.42
C GLY A 35 -12.41 2.50 8.30
N LEU A 36 -12.33 2.72 9.62
CA LEU A 36 -13.41 2.45 10.56
C LEU A 36 -14.41 3.61 10.68
N ASP A 37 -14.19 4.72 9.98
CA ASP A 37 -15.15 5.82 9.90
C ASP A 37 -16.52 5.29 9.45
N PRO A 38 -17.63 5.72 10.09
CA PRO A 38 -18.97 5.20 9.76
C PRO A 38 -19.35 5.38 8.29
N LEU A 39 -18.97 6.48 7.65
CA LEU A 39 -19.21 6.70 6.23
C LEU A 39 -18.51 5.66 5.39
N LEU A 40 -17.23 5.41 5.67
CA LEU A 40 -16.41 4.44 4.93
C LEU A 40 -16.87 3.00 5.17
N MET A 41 -17.25 2.67 6.40
CA MET A 41 -17.80 1.36 6.74
C MET A 41 -19.10 1.08 5.98
N ARG A 42 -20.00 2.07 5.96
CA ARG A 42 -21.26 1.98 5.19
C ARG A 42 -20.99 1.79 3.71
N ALA A 43 -20.07 2.57 3.16
CA ALA A 43 -19.69 2.47 1.75
C ALA A 43 -19.13 1.09 1.39
N LYS A 44 -18.25 0.55 2.23
CA LYS A 44 -17.65 -0.79 2.03
C LYS A 44 -18.71 -1.89 2.09
N LEU A 45 -19.66 -1.79 3.02
CA LEU A 45 -20.78 -2.73 3.10
C LEU A 45 -21.64 -2.70 1.85
N LYS A 46 -21.90 -1.50 1.31
CA LYS A 46 -22.63 -1.36 0.04
C LYS A 46 -21.90 -1.99 -1.12
N LEU A 47 -20.58 -1.84 -1.20
CA LEU A 47 -19.78 -2.51 -2.24
C LEU A 47 -19.90 -4.02 -2.17
N ILE A 48 -19.85 -4.60 -0.96
CA ILE A 48 -20.00 -6.04 -0.76
C ILE A 48 -21.39 -6.51 -1.22
N LYS A 49 -22.42 -5.73 -0.90
CA LYS A 49 -23.81 -6.04 -1.27
C LYS A 49 -24.16 -5.64 -2.70
N LYS A 50 -23.22 -5.05 -3.44
CA LYS A 50 -23.42 -4.53 -4.81
C LYS A 50 -24.52 -3.47 -4.89
N GLU A 51 -24.64 -2.67 -3.83
CA GLU A 51 -25.57 -1.55 -3.78
C GLU A 51 -24.91 -0.28 -4.33
N LYS A 52 -25.72 0.66 -4.79
CA LYS A 52 -25.24 1.94 -5.32
C LYS A 52 -24.71 2.82 -4.20
N LEU A 53 -23.52 3.40 -4.41
CA LEU A 53 -22.91 4.36 -3.48
C LEU A 53 -23.52 5.75 -3.68
N SER A 54 -23.66 6.50 -2.58
CA SER A 54 -23.90 7.94 -2.65
C SER A 54 -22.62 8.66 -3.07
N ILE A 55 -22.73 9.93 -3.45
CA ILE A 55 -21.58 10.72 -3.90
C ILE A 55 -20.53 10.85 -2.78
N ASP A 56 -20.98 11.13 -1.56
CA ASP A 56 -20.09 11.27 -0.41
C ASP A 56 -19.40 9.95 -0.05
N GLU A 57 -20.09 8.84 -0.16
CA GLU A 57 -19.51 7.50 0.04
C GLU A 57 -18.43 7.21 -1.00
N GLU A 58 -18.69 7.50 -2.27
CA GLU A 58 -17.72 7.30 -3.33
C GLU A 58 -16.49 8.18 -3.15
N VAL A 59 -16.68 9.47 -2.85
CA VAL A 59 -15.57 10.39 -2.58
C VAL A 59 -14.72 9.91 -1.40
N GLY A 60 -15.37 9.48 -0.32
CA GLY A 60 -14.69 8.93 0.86
C GLY A 60 -13.83 7.73 0.54
N LEU A 61 -14.36 6.79 -0.24
CA LEU A 61 -13.61 5.60 -0.66
C LEU A 61 -12.42 5.95 -1.55
N ARG A 62 -12.59 6.93 -2.46
CA ARG A 62 -11.49 7.39 -3.33
C ARG A 62 -10.36 8.01 -2.52
N ILE A 63 -10.68 8.85 -1.56
CA ILE A 63 -9.69 9.47 -0.67
C ILE A 63 -8.97 8.42 0.16
N HIS A 64 -9.72 7.50 0.76
CA HIS A 64 -9.15 6.44 1.59
C HIS A 64 -8.24 5.50 0.80
N MET A 65 -8.67 5.08 -0.39
CA MET A 65 -7.85 4.21 -1.25
C MET A 65 -6.57 4.91 -1.69
N THR A 66 -6.63 6.20 -2.00
CA THR A 66 -5.43 6.98 -2.33
C THR A 66 -4.46 7.02 -1.16
N ALA A 67 -4.96 7.19 0.06
CA ALA A 67 -4.12 7.15 1.27
C ALA A 67 -3.46 5.78 1.47
N ILE A 68 -4.20 4.69 1.22
CA ILE A 68 -3.65 3.33 1.26
C ILE A 68 -2.51 3.19 0.25
N LEU A 69 -2.72 3.64 -0.98
CA LEU A 69 -1.70 3.56 -2.04
C LEU A 69 -0.46 4.38 -1.70
N ARG A 70 -0.61 5.56 -1.10
CA ARG A 70 0.53 6.36 -0.64
C ARG A 70 1.32 5.64 0.45
N ALA A 71 0.64 4.97 1.37
CA ALA A 71 1.30 4.17 2.40
C ALA A 71 2.09 3.02 1.76
N ARG A 72 1.56 2.37 0.73
CA ARG A 72 2.25 1.30 0.00
C ARG A 72 3.45 1.85 -0.79
N GLU A 73 3.32 3.02 -1.38
CA GLU A 73 4.45 3.69 -2.04
C GLU A 73 5.59 3.97 -1.04
N ASN A 74 5.26 4.33 0.19
CA ASN A 74 6.27 4.49 1.25
C ASN A 74 7.01 3.18 1.54
N HIS A 75 6.33 2.04 1.55
CA HIS A 75 6.97 0.73 1.69
C HIS A 75 7.96 0.48 0.56
N PHE A 76 7.59 0.85 -0.67
CA PHE A 76 8.47 0.77 -1.84
C PHE A 76 9.74 1.59 -1.63
N TYR A 77 9.62 2.84 -1.18
CA TYR A 77 10.78 3.69 -0.92
C TYR A 77 11.66 3.12 0.19
N GLN A 78 11.10 2.60 1.26
CA GLN A 78 11.86 2.00 2.35
C GLN A 78 12.64 0.78 1.86
N HIS A 79 12.05 -0.05 1.03
CA HIS A 79 12.75 -1.18 0.39
C HIS A 79 13.88 -0.69 -0.53
N LYS A 80 13.60 0.30 -1.36
CA LYS A 80 14.58 0.86 -2.31
C LYS A 80 15.80 1.43 -1.58
N MET A 81 15.60 2.00 -0.40
CA MET A 81 16.69 2.52 0.43
C MET A 81 17.40 1.45 1.27
N GLY A 82 17.01 0.20 1.15
CA GLY A 82 17.60 -0.89 1.91
C GLY A 82 17.16 -0.98 3.38
N MET A 83 16.09 -0.26 3.74
CA MET A 83 15.55 -0.23 5.10
C MET A 83 14.48 -1.29 5.36
N LEU A 84 14.08 -2.02 4.34
CA LEU A 84 13.10 -3.10 4.42
C LEU A 84 13.70 -4.34 3.75
N ASP A 85 13.64 -5.50 4.40
CA ASP A 85 14.18 -6.74 3.86
C ASP A 85 13.37 -7.22 2.64
N ASP A 86 14.02 -7.99 1.75
CA ASP A 86 13.38 -8.50 0.54
C ASP A 86 12.15 -9.36 0.84
N GLU A 87 12.20 -10.17 1.88
CA GLU A 87 11.06 -11.00 2.31
C GLU A 87 9.88 -10.16 2.76
N GLU A 88 10.13 -9.10 3.54
CA GLU A 88 9.09 -8.17 3.99
C GLU A 88 8.48 -7.44 2.81
N TRP A 89 9.30 -6.97 1.88
CA TRP A 89 8.84 -6.30 0.66
C TRP A 89 8.00 -7.24 -0.22
N LYS A 90 8.42 -8.48 -0.37
CA LYS A 90 7.69 -9.49 -1.15
C LYS A 90 6.29 -9.71 -0.60
N THR A 91 6.16 -9.79 0.71
CA THR A 91 4.87 -9.91 1.39
C THR A 91 4.01 -8.67 1.18
N MET A 92 4.58 -7.47 1.33
CA MET A 92 3.91 -6.19 1.09
C MET A 92 3.42 -6.07 -0.34
N ARG A 93 4.23 -6.51 -1.30
CA ARG A 93 3.89 -6.50 -2.72
C ARG A 93 2.68 -7.38 -3.03
N LYS A 94 2.61 -8.57 -2.43
CA LYS A 94 1.44 -9.45 -2.56
C LYS A 94 0.19 -8.81 -1.98
N ALA A 95 0.30 -8.22 -0.80
CA ALA A 95 -0.81 -7.54 -0.15
C ALA A 95 -1.34 -6.38 -1.00
N LEU A 96 -0.43 -5.64 -1.66
CA LEU A 96 -0.80 -4.56 -2.57
C LEU A 96 -1.72 -5.06 -3.69
N GLY A 97 -1.40 -6.18 -4.31
CA GLY A 97 -2.24 -6.75 -5.38
C GLY A 97 -3.63 -7.18 -4.91
N THR A 98 -3.77 -7.60 -3.66
CA THR A 98 -5.08 -8.03 -3.14
C THR A 98 -6.10 -6.90 -3.04
N LEU A 99 -5.64 -5.64 -3.03
CA LEU A 99 -6.53 -4.47 -2.98
C LEU A 99 -7.43 -4.36 -4.21
N PHE A 100 -7.05 -5.00 -5.30
CA PHE A 100 -7.73 -4.87 -6.61
C PHE A 100 -8.56 -6.10 -6.98
N ILE A 101 -8.58 -7.13 -6.11
CA ILE A 101 -9.35 -8.35 -6.37
C ILE A 101 -10.84 -8.03 -6.30
N ASP A 102 -11.55 -8.33 -7.40
CA ASP A 102 -13.00 -8.10 -7.51
C ASP A 102 -13.44 -6.70 -7.10
N ASN A 103 -12.57 -5.71 -7.30
CA ASN A 103 -12.84 -4.34 -6.91
C ASN A 103 -12.60 -3.37 -8.06
N ASN A 104 -13.64 -3.18 -8.88
CA ASN A 104 -13.59 -2.29 -10.04
C ASN A 104 -13.40 -0.83 -9.63
N LEU A 105 -13.90 -0.42 -8.48
CA LEU A 105 -13.70 0.94 -7.97
C LEU A 105 -12.23 1.20 -7.68
N ASN A 106 -11.56 0.28 -7.01
CA ASN A 106 -10.12 0.42 -6.73
C ASN A 106 -9.30 0.46 -8.01
N LEU A 107 -9.65 -0.35 -9.01
CA LEU A 107 -9.00 -0.31 -10.33
C LEU A 107 -9.20 1.06 -11.00
N ASP A 108 -10.40 1.61 -10.94
CA ASP A 108 -10.70 2.93 -11.51
C ASP A 108 -9.90 4.03 -10.80
N ILE A 109 -9.85 3.98 -9.48
CA ILE A 109 -9.06 4.93 -8.68
C ILE A 109 -7.59 4.87 -9.08
N TRP A 110 -7.03 3.66 -9.17
CA TRP A 110 -5.64 3.47 -9.57
C TRP A 110 -5.37 4.01 -10.98
N ASN A 111 -6.18 3.63 -11.94
CA ASN A 111 -6.00 4.04 -13.33
C ASN A 111 -6.05 5.57 -13.51
N LYS A 112 -6.86 6.26 -12.71
CA LYS A 112 -6.96 7.72 -12.74
C LYS A 112 -5.84 8.43 -12.00
N SER A 113 -5.21 7.77 -11.02
CA SER A 113 -4.20 8.40 -10.14
C SER A 113 -2.78 7.93 -10.37
N LYS A 114 -2.55 6.84 -11.08
CA LYS A 114 -1.23 6.20 -11.19
C LYS A 114 -0.12 7.11 -11.71
N SER A 115 -0.47 8.08 -12.56
CA SER A 115 0.52 9.05 -13.07
C SER A 115 1.07 9.99 -12.00
N THR A 116 0.43 10.06 -10.83
CA THR A 116 0.89 10.88 -9.69
C THR A 116 1.82 10.13 -8.75
N PHE A 117 2.06 8.84 -8.99
CA PHE A 117 2.94 8.00 -8.20
C PHE A 117 4.31 7.86 -8.86
N ASN A 118 5.28 7.36 -8.09
CA ASN A 118 6.59 7.02 -8.64
C ASN A 118 6.43 6.01 -9.79
N PRO A 119 7.07 6.23 -10.96
CA PRO A 119 6.90 5.34 -12.12
C PRO A 119 7.29 3.88 -11.88
N GLU A 120 8.35 3.63 -11.11
CA GLU A 120 8.76 2.25 -10.76
C GLU A 120 7.71 1.58 -9.87
N PHE A 121 7.18 2.31 -8.90
CA PHE A 121 6.09 1.82 -8.05
C PHE A 121 4.83 1.54 -8.85
N ALA A 122 4.47 2.45 -9.75
CA ALA A 122 3.30 2.27 -10.62
C ALA A 122 3.42 1.01 -11.49
N LYS A 123 4.62 0.73 -12.01
CA LYS A 123 4.89 -0.49 -12.77
C LYS A 123 4.68 -1.74 -11.91
N ILE A 124 5.13 -1.71 -10.67
CA ILE A 124 4.95 -2.83 -9.73
C ILE A 124 3.46 -3.07 -9.46
N VAL A 125 2.69 -2.02 -9.23
CA VAL A 125 1.24 -2.13 -9.01
C VAL A 125 0.56 -2.74 -10.22
N ASP A 126 0.87 -2.27 -11.43
CA ASP A 126 0.30 -2.80 -12.67
C ASP A 126 0.65 -4.28 -12.86
N GLU A 127 1.88 -4.67 -12.56
CA GLU A 127 2.31 -6.09 -12.63
C GLU A 127 1.51 -6.96 -11.65
N GLU A 128 1.30 -6.49 -10.43
CA GLU A 128 0.53 -7.23 -9.43
C GLU A 128 -0.94 -7.36 -9.82
N ILE A 129 -1.53 -6.33 -10.41
CA ILE A 129 -2.88 -6.37 -10.95
C ILE A 129 -2.98 -7.40 -12.07
N ASP A 130 -2.05 -7.38 -13.02
CA ASP A 130 -2.05 -8.27 -14.18
C ASP A 130 -1.89 -9.74 -13.77
N MET A 131 -1.02 -10.04 -12.82
CA MET A 131 -0.85 -11.40 -12.31
C MET A 131 -2.15 -11.97 -11.73
N ARG A 132 -2.98 -11.14 -11.11
CA ARG A 132 -4.23 -11.56 -10.50
C ARG A 132 -5.37 -11.69 -11.50
N LYS A 133 -5.37 -10.90 -12.56
CA LYS A 133 -6.33 -11.06 -13.67
C LYS A 133 -6.23 -12.46 -14.28
N ASP A 134 -5.03 -12.97 -14.46
CA ASP A 134 -4.80 -14.30 -15.01
C ASP A 134 -5.30 -15.41 -14.10
N THR A 135 -5.30 -15.17 -12.78
CA THR A 135 -5.81 -16.12 -11.79
C THR A 135 -7.33 -16.25 -11.85
N PHE A 136 -8.04 -15.18 -12.21
CA PHE A 136 -9.51 -15.17 -12.27
C PHE A 136 -10.09 -15.72 -13.57
N LYS A 137 -9.30 -15.85 -14.62
CA LYS A 137 -9.74 -16.40 -15.89
C LYS A 137 -9.79 -17.93 -15.91
N LYS A 138 -9.33 -18.54 -14.86
CA LYS A 138 -9.38 -19.98 -14.65
C LYS A 138 -10.56 -20.35 -13.76
#